data_e6817a4e9e3c7894861ea0b140494f5c
#
_entry.id   e6817a4e9e3c7894861ea0b140494f5c
#
_cell.length_a   1.000
_cell.length_b   1.000
_cell.length_c   1.000
_cell.angle_alpha   90.00
_cell.angle_beta   90.00
_cell.angle_gamma   90.00
#
_symmetry.space_group_name_H-M   'P 1'
#
loop_
_entity.id
_entity.type
_entity.pdbx_description
1 polymer ?
#
loop_
_entity_poly.entity_id
_entity_poly.type
_entity_poly.pdbx_seq_one_letter_code
_entity_poly.pdbx_strand_id
1 'polypeptide(L)'
;MKKIKQAVKPSAAKRNAPCHKFFPGGLKEDGDKDVTETALREMNEEIGVNPKDVDVWGKLIPLPNRTGDALATGVVAFIKNVDASKLNEQCNKKEVELVFTVPISELCDPTNNSYTRFDPPKSTKKGPYTMPVFKGSGFHIWGLTALFTDMTLRALLPKYMCTKSIYL
;
A
#
# COMPACT_ATOMS: atom_id res chain seq x y z
N MET A 1 10.69 5.08 16.12
CA MET A 1 9.54 4.21 15.78
C MET A 1 9.32 4.29 14.27
N LYS A 2 9.44 3.17 13.55
CA LYS A 2 9.26 3.15 12.07
C LYS A 2 7.76 3.23 11.74
N LYS A 3 7.39 3.93 10.67
CA LYS A 3 6.00 4.10 10.20
C LYS A 3 5.89 3.71 8.74
N ILE A 4 4.81 3.04 8.36
CA ILE A 4 4.42 2.82 6.96
C ILE A 4 3.53 3.97 6.51
N LYS A 5 3.72 4.45 5.30
CA LYS A 5 3.01 5.60 4.74
C LYS A 5 2.05 5.20 3.67
N GLN A 6 0.92 5.87 3.63
CA GLN A 6 -0.12 5.64 2.66
C GLN A 6 -0.78 6.96 2.26
N ALA A 7 -1.21 7.02 1.01
CA ALA A 7 -2.01 8.11 0.46
C ALA A 7 -3.46 7.66 0.23
N VAL A 8 -4.39 8.58 0.33
CA VAL A 8 -5.80 8.37 0.02
C VAL A 8 -6.10 9.10 -1.27
N LYS A 9 -6.42 8.37 -2.33
CA LYS A 9 -6.87 8.99 -3.59
C LYS A 9 -8.38 9.31 -3.54
N PRO A 10 -8.82 10.46 -4.08
CA PRO A 10 -10.23 10.77 -4.18
C PRO A 10 -10.95 9.74 -5.04
N SER A 11 -12.07 9.22 -4.56
CA SER A 11 -12.96 8.43 -5.41
C SER A 11 -13.77 9.37 -6.30
N ALA A 12 -13.64 9.26 -7.61
CA ALA A 12 -14.42 10.02 -8.59
C ALA A 12 -15.93 9.67 -8.56
N ALA A 13 -16.36 8.73 -7.73
CA ALA A 13 -17.74 8.26 -7.65
C ALA A 13 -18.30 8.34 -6.24
N LYS A 14 -19.28 9.22 -6.05
CA LYS A 14 -20.26 9.30 -4.94
C LYS A 14 -19.71 9.46 -3.52
N ARG A 15 -20.26 10.44 -2.78
CA ARG A 15 -19.96 10.80 -1.36
C ARG A 15 -20.05 9.67 -0.33
N ASN A 16 -20.42 8.44 -0.72
CA ASN A 16 -20.55 7.25 0.14
C ASN A 16 -19.70 6.07 -0.34
N ALA A 17 -18.77 6.25 -1.30
CA ALA A 17 -17.85 5.19 -1.67
C ALA A 17 -16.76 5.05 -0.60
N PRO A 18 -16.35 3.82 -0.20
CA PRO A 18 -15.26 3.64 0.73
C PRO A 18 -14.00 4.28 0.13
N CYS A 19 -13.43 5.22 0.87
CA CYS A 19 -12.22 5.92 0.47
C CYS A 19 -11.09 4.88 0.34
N HIS A 20 -10.61 4.68 -0.88
CA HIS A 20 -9.54 3.71 -1.14
C HIS A 20 -8.21 4.25 -0.60
N LYS A 21 -7.51 3.43 0.17
CA LYS A 21 -6.18 3.72 0.72
C LYS A 21 -5.15 3.02 -0.16
N PHE A 22 -4.21 3.79 -0.73
CA PHE A 22 -3.18 3.28 -1.61
C PHE A 22 -1.81 3.77 -1.16
N PHE A 23 -0.78 3.00 -1.49
CA PHE A 23 0.56 3.56 -1.58
C PHE A 23 0.63 4.46 -2.82
N PRO A 24 1.48 5.51 -2.81
CA PRO A 24 1.77 6.26 -4.02
C PRO A 24 2.20 5.32 -5.14
N GLY A 25 1.69 5.53 -6.34
CA GLY A 25 2.05 4.69 -7.47
C GLY A 25 1.09 4.79 -8.65
N GLY A 26 1.59 4.42 -9.82
CA GLY A 26 0.88 4.46 -11.08
C GLY A 26 1.46 3.53 -12.12
N LEU A 27 1.19 3.83 -13.37
CA LEU A 27 1.70 3.07 -14.51
C LEU A 27 3.13 3.49 -14.84
N LYS A 28 3.91 2.52 -15.33
CA LYS A 28 5.23 2.80 -15.86
C LYS A 28 5.10 3.64 -17.13
N GLU A 29 5.87 4.72 -17.23
CA GLU A 29 5.99 5.57 -18.41
C GLU A 29 7.25 5.23 -19.21
N ASP A 30 7.30 5.68 -20.47
CA ASP A 30 8.43 5.40 -21.37
C ASP A 30 9.78 5.94 -20.86
N GLY A 31 9.74 6.99 -20.03
CA GLY A 31 10.92 7.57 -19.39
C GLY A 31 11.46 6.79 -18.19
N ASP A 32 10.64 5.92 -17.59
CA ASP A 32 11.03 5.16 -16.41
C ASP A 32 11.90 3.96 -16.82
N LYS A 33 13.09 3.80 -16.26
CA LYS A 33 13.94 2.64 -16.53
C LYS A 33 13.32 1.34 -16.00
N ASP A 34 12.82 1.40 -14.77
CA ASP A 34 12.21 0.26 -14.10
C ASP A 34 11.07 0.69 -13.15
N VAL A 35 10.42 -0.30 -12.53
CA VAL A 35 9.32 -0.09 -11.57
C VAL A 35 9.74 0.71 -10.34
N THR A 36 11.02 0.77 -10.02
CA THR A 36 11.53 1.57 -8.90
C THR A 36 11.49 3.05 -9.27
N GLU A 37 11.95 3.41 -10.47
CA GLU A 37 11.85 4.79 -10.95
C GLU A 37 10.40 5.25 -11.06
N THR A 38 9.50 4.39 -11.58
CA THR A 38 8.06 4.66 -11.57
C THR A 38 7.56 4.98 -10.17
N ALA A 39 7.87 4.13 -9.18
CA ALA A 39 7.40 4.32 -7.80
C ALA A 39 7.94 5.62 -7.17
N LEU A 40 9.20 5.98 -7.47
CA LEU A 40 9.82 7.21 -6.97
C LEU A 40 9.24 8.46 -7.65
N ARG A 41 9.00 8.41 -8.97
CA ARG A 41 8.35 9.49 -9.73
C ARG A 41 6.95 9.76 -9.20
N GLU A 42 6.11 8.73 -9.13
CA GLU A 42 4.74 8.81 -8.64
C GLU A 42 4.67 9.31 -7.19
N MET A 43 5.57 8.85 -6.33
CA MET A 43 5.64 9.32 -4.96
C MET A 43 5.99 10.81 -4.89
N ASN A 44 6.87 11.29 -5.77
CA ASN A 44 7.20 12.72 -5.84
C ASN A 44 6.01 13.52 -6.36
N GLU A 45 5.34 13.07 -7.42
CA GLU A 45 4.20 13.74 -8.04
C GLU A 45 2.98 13.79 -7.13
N GLU A 46 2.66 12.68 -6.44
CA GLU A 46 1.49 12.57 -5.58
C GLU A 46 1.67 13.23 -4.21
N ILE A 47 2.80 12.99 -3.54
CA ILE A 47 3.00 13.40 -2.15
C ILE A 47 4.22 14.31 -1.91
N GLY A 48 4.91 14.72 -2.98
CA GLY A 48 5.99 15.69 -2.94
C GLY A 48 7.27 15.19 -2.25
N VAL A 49 7.46 13.88 -2.10
CA VAL A 49 8.69 13.33 -1.50
C VAL A 49 9.80 13.31 -2.55
N ASN A 50 10.92 14.00 -2.26
CA ASN A 50 12.05 14.01 -3.15
C ASN A 50 12.70 12.61 -3.21
N PRO A 51 12.92 12.04 -4.40
CA PRO A 51 13.60 10.75 -4.56
C PRO A 51 14.96 10.64 -3.87
N LYS A 52 15.70 11.77 -3.72
CA LYS A 52 16.99 11.81 -3.01
C LYS A 52 16.89 11.53 -1.52
N ASP A 53 15.71 11.71 -0.93
CA ASP A 53 15.45 11.45 0.48
C ASP A 53 14.95 10.03 0.74
N VAL A 54 14.94 9.19 -0.32
CA VAL A 54 14.41 7.83 -0.30
C VAL A 54 15.54 6.83 -0.42
N ASP A 55 15.60 5.94 0.55
CA ASP A 55 16.50 4.78 0.55
C ASP A 55 15.68 3.54 0.17
N VAL A 56 15.86 3.04 -1.05
CA VAL A 56 15.13 1.88 -1.58
C VAL A 56 15.76 0.60 -1.07
N TRP A 57 14.98 -0.20 -0.34
CA TRP A 57 15.45 -1.47 0.22
C TRP A 57 15.21 -2.66 -0.70
N GLY A 58 14.20 -2.61 -1.56
CA GLY A 58 13.94 -3.66 -2.52
C GLY A 58 12.55 -3.64 -3.13
N LYS A 59 12.28 -4.68 -3.90
CA LYS A 59 11.00 -4.92 -4.59
C LYS A 59 10.35 -6.18 -4.04
N LEU A 60 9.03 -6.14 -3.88
CA LEU A 60 8.23 -7.31 -3.56
C LEU A 60 7.91 -8.09 -4.85
N ILE A 61 7.48 -9.32 -4.71
CA ILE A 61 6.99 -10.09 -5.85
C ILE A 61 5.79 -9.39 -6.49
N PRO A 62 5.70 -9.35 -7.82
CA PRO A 62 4.56 -8.76 -8.51
C PRO A 62 3.27 -9.53 -8.21
N LEU A 63 2.19 -8.81 -7.98
CA LEU A 63 0.86 -9.35 -7.77
C LEU A 63 -0.08 -8.87 -8.86
N PRO A 64 -1.00 -9.72 -9.34
CA PRO A 64 -2.01 -9.29 -10.29
C PRO A 64 -2.93 -8.23 -9.66
N ASN A 65 -3.31 -7.23 -10.45
CA ASN A 65 -4.35 -6.31 -10.07
C ASN A 65 -5.73 -7.02 -9.99
N ARG A 66 -6.78 -6.30 -9.60
CA ARG A 66 -8.12 -6.88 -9.42
C ARG A 66 -8.67 -7.53 -10.68
N THR A 67 -8.41 -6.97 -11.85
CA THR A 67 -8.87 -7.47 -13.15
C THR A 67 -7.99 -8.60 -13.69
N GLY A 68 -6.74 -8.67 -13.23
CA GLY A 68 -5.77 -9.69 -13.67
C GLY A 68 -5.09 -9.34 -14.99
N ASP A 69 -5.29 -8.15 -15.51
CA ASP A 69 -4.73 -7.66 -16.78
C ASP A 69 -3.41 -6.90 -16.61
N ALA A 70 -3.03 -6.58 -15.37
CA ALA A 70 -1.77 -5.94 -15.04
C ALA A 70 -1.15 -6.51 -13.76
N LEU A 71 0.18 -6.35 -13.64
CA LEU A 71 0.93 -6.70 -12.45
C LEU A 71 1.31 -5.42 -11.69
N ALA A 72 1.03 -5.41 -10.39
CA ALA A 72 1.49 -4.39 -9.47
C ALA A 72 2.72 -4.89 -8.71
N THR A 73 3.77 -4.07 -8.63
CA THR A 73 4.99 -4.37 -7.88
C THR A 73 5.14 -3.39 -6.73
N GLY A 74 5.22 -3.88 -5.50
CA GLY A 74 5.51 -3.05 -4.34
C GLY A 74 7.00 -2.72 -4.26
N VAL A 75 7.34 -1.46 -4.07
CA VAL A 75 8.70 -1.00 -3.77
C VAL A 75 8.78 -0.65 -2.29
N VAL A 76 9.68 -1.31 -1.57
CA VAL A 76 9.91 -1.07 -0.14
C VAL A 76 11.06 -0.11 0.03
N ALA A 77 10.80 0.99 0.71
CA ALA A 77 11.79 2.02 0.91
C ALA A 77 11.69 2.67 2.30
N PHE A 78 12.78 3.26 2.73
CA PHE A 78 12.85 4.14 3.89
C PHE A 78 12.95 5.58 3.45
N ILE A 79 12.16 6.46 4.03
CA ILE A 79 12.19 7.89 3.75
C ILE A 79 12.64 8.61 5.01
N LYS A 80 13.67 9.44 4.87
CA LYS A 80 14.22 10.23 5.96
C LYS A 80 13.28 11.37 6.37
N ASN A 81 13.25 11.72 7.65
CA ASN A 81 12.65 12.93 8.19
C ASN A 81 11.22 13.25 7.70
N VAL A 82 10.34 12.26 7.71
CA VAL A 82 8.98 12.44 7.22
C VAL A 82 8.02 12.90 8.31
N ASP A 83 7.38 14.01 8.00
CA ASP A 83 6.26 14.58 8.75
C ASP A 83 4.98 14.49 7.88
N ALA A 84 3.98 13.75 8.38
CA ALA A 84 2.72 13.58 7.66
C ALA A 84 1.98 14.91 7.46
N SER A 85 2.12 15.87 8.37
CA SER A 85 1.50 17.19 8.26
C SER A 85 2.07 17.94 7.07
N LYS A 86 3.39 17.98 6.94
CA LYS A 86 4.08 18.59 5.79
C LYS A 86 3.74 17.92 4.48
N LEU A 87 3.64 16.57 4.47
CA LEU A 87 3.22 15.84 3.28
C LEU A 87 1.79 16.20 2.87
N ASN A 88 0.90 16.42 3.83
CA ASN A 88 -0.47 16.86 3.53
C ASN A 88 -0.54 18.28 2.98
N GLU A 89 0.38 19.17 3.35
CA GLU A 89 0.45 20.52 2.79
C GLU A 89 0.93 20.52 1.34
N GLN A 90 1.91 19.67 1.02
CA GLN A 90 2.59 19.66 -0.29
C GLN A 90 2.02 18.64 -1.30
N CYS A 91 1.15 17.71 -0.88
CA CYS A 91 0.62 16.71 -1.79
C CYS A 91 -0.26 17.31 -2.89
N ASN A 92 -0.30 16.63 -4.04
CA ASN A 92 -1.15 17.01 -5.16
C ASN A 92 -2.62 16.78 -4.79
N LYS A 93 -3.32 17.86 -4.42
CA LYS A 93 -4.73 17.80 -3.97
C LYS A 93 -5.72 17.36 -5.05
N LYS A 94 -5.31 17.29 -6.31
CA LYS A 94 -6.14 16.74 -7.39
C LYS A 94 -6.18 15.21 -7.35
N GLU A 95 -5.13 14.58 -6.82
CA GLU A 95 -4.98 13.12 -6.80
C GLU A 95 -5.01 12.53 -5.39
N VAL A 96 -4.57 13.30 -4.39
CA VAL A 96 -4.43 12.83 -3.01
C VAL A 96 -5.26 13.69 -2.08
N GLU A 97 -6.28 13.11 -1.46
CA GLU A 97 -7.11 13.78 -0.48
C GLU A 97 -6.38 13.93 0.87
N LEU A 98 -5.73 12.88 1.31
CA LEU A 98 -5.06 12.81 2.61
C LEU A 98 -3.84 11.88 2.56
N VAL A 99 -2.74 12.33 3.16
CA VAL A 99 -1.57 11.49 3.48
C VAL A 99 -1.58 11.16 4.96
N PHE A 100 -1.46 9.89 5.29
CA PHE A 100 -1.40 9.44 6.67
C PHE A 100 -0.27 8.44 6.90
N THR A 101 0.10 8.24 8.14
CA THR A 101 1.09 7.25 8.56
C THR A 101 0.50 6.34 9.61
N VAL A 102 0.89 5.07 9.58
CA VAL A 102 0.50 4.08 10.59
C VAL A 102 1.75 3.58 11.29
N PRO A 103 1.80 3.62 12.63
CA PRO A 103 2.89 3.01 13.38
C PRO A 103 2.99 1.51 13.09
N ILE A 104 4.20 0.99 12.91
CA ILE A 104 4.40 -0.45 12.69
C ILE A 104 3.87 -1.25 13.89
N SER A 105 3.96 -0.73 15.10
CA SER A 105 3.40 -1.36 16.29
C SER A 105 1.89 -1.58 16.20
N GLU A 106 1.13 -0.65 15.60
CA GLU A 106 -0.30 -0.83 15.36
C GLU A 106 -0.58 -1.90 14.29
N LEU A 107 0.23 -1.93 13.23
CA LEU A 107 0.10 -2.93 12.15
C LEU A 107 0.48 -4.34 12.62
N CYS A 108 1.37 -4.46 13.60
CA CYS A 108 1.76 -5.75 14.18
C CYS A 108 0.87 -6.19 15.34
N ASP A 109 -0.05 -5.35 15.81
CA ASP A 109 -0.99 -5.71 16.86
C ASP A 109 -2.07 -6.65 16.31
N PRO A 110 -2.18 -7.90 16.82
CA PRO A 110 -3.20 -8.85 16.35
C PRO A 110 -4.63 -8.36 16.48
N THR A 111 -4.92 -7.45 17.42
CA THR A 111 -6.27 -6.89 17.62
C THR A 111 -6.68 -5.94 16.49
N ASN A 112 -5.70 -5.39 15.76
CA ASN A 112 -5.88 -4.52 14.62
C ASN A 112 -5.93 -5.28 13.29
N ASN A 113 -5.72 -6.59 13.30
CA ASN A 113 -5.60 -7.41 12.11
C ASN A 113 -6.81 -8.33 11.95
N SER A 114 -7.33 -8.39 10.74
CA SER A 114 -8.42 -9.28 10.34
C SER A 114 -8.20 -9.78 8.92
N TYR A 115 -9.05 -10.68 8.47
CA TYR A 115 -9.01 -11.24 7.12
C TYR A 115 -10.39 -11.18 6.49
N THR A 116 -10.44 -10.83 5.22
CA THR A 116 -11.66 -10.91 4.41
C THR A 116 -11.53 -12.07 3.45
N ARG A 117 -12.51 -12.99 3.47
CA ARG A 117 -12.61 -14.07 2.51
C ARG A 117 -13.32 -13.58 1.26
N PHE A 118 -12.77 -13.91 0.11
CA PHE A 118 -13.36 -13.67 -1.19
C PHE A 118 -13.68 -15.01 -1.84
N ASP A 119 -14.94 -15.18 -2.24
CA ASP A 119 -15.40 -16.31 -3.02
C ASP A 119 -15.57 -15.81 -4.47
N PRO A 120 -14.66 -16.19 -5.37
CA PRO A 120 -14.74 -15.75 -6.75
C PRO A 120 -15.99 -16.35 -7.43
N PRO A 121 -16.52 -15.70 -8.49
CA PRO A 121 -17.66 -16.25 -9.24
C PRO A 121 -17.39 -17.67 -9.70
N LYS A 122 -18.41 -18.56 -9.63
CA LYS A 122 -18.32 -19.97 -10.04
C LYS A 122 -17.87 -20.16 -11.49
N SER A 123 -18.01 -19.12 -12.32
CA SER A 123 -17.50 -19.08 -13.70
C SER A 123 -15.97 -18.99 -13.80
N THR A 124 -15.28 -18.66 -12.71
CA THR A 124 -13.81 -18.64 -12.69
C THR A 124 -13.31 -19.93 -12.07
N LYS A 125 -12.24 -20.50 -12.64
CA LYS A 125 -11.56 -21.69 -12.07
C LYS A 125 -10.75 -21.37 -10.79
N LYS A 126 -10.91 -20.16 -10.22
CA LYS A 126 -10.19 -19.72 -9.02
C LYS A 126 -10.95 -20.18 -7.77
N GLY A 127 -10.25 -20.78 -6.83
CA GLY A 127 -10.79 -21.12 -5.51
C GLY A 127 -10.97 -19.88 -4.64
N PRO A 128 -11.64 -20.04 -3.47
CA PRO A 128 -11.75 -18.96 -2.48
C PRO A 128 -10.38 -18.57 -1.96
N TYR A 129 -10.18 -17.27 -1.69
CA TYR A 129 -8.94 -16.74 -1.13
C TYR A 129 -9.22 -15.73 -0.02
N THR A 130 -8.26 -15.57 0.87
CA THR A 130 -8.35 -14.60 1.97
C THR A 130 -7.33 -13.49 1.76
N MET A 131 -7.73 -12.27 2.11
CA MET A 131 -6.87 -11.09 2.07
C MET A 131 -6.78 -10.46 3.46
N PRO A 132 -5.59 -9.99 3.87
CA PRO A 132 -5.42 -9.29 5.13
C PRO A 132 -6.14 -7.94 5.09
N VAL A 133 -6.59 -7.52 6.27
CA VAL A 133 -7.12 -6.19 6.54
C VAL A 133 -6.46 -5.68 7.80
N PHE A 134 -5.81 -4.53 7.71
CA PHE A 134 -5.21 -3.86 8.85
C PHE A 134 -6.05 -2.66 9.26
N LYS A 135 -6.18 -2.46 10.55
CA LYS A 135 -6.73 -1.25 11.16
C LYS A 135 -5.58 -0.50 11.81
N GLY A 136 -5.51 0.80 11.65
CA GLY A 136 -4.49 1.59 12.31
C GLY A 136 -4.70 3.08 12.06
N SER A 137 -4.40 3.88 13.07
CA SER A 137 -4.56 5.34 13.03
C SER A 137 -5.93 5.82 12.52
N GLY A 138 -7.00 5.05 12.82
CA GLY A 138 -8.37 5.33 12.36
C GLY A 138 -8.67 4.90 10.92
N PHE A 139 -7.75 4.24 10.23
CA PHE A 139 -7.94 3.80 8.84
C PHE A 139 -8.03 2.29 8.71
N HIS A 140 -8.77 1.84 7.70
CA HIS A 140 -8.80 0.45 7.26
C HIS A 140 -7.97 0.31 5.98
N ILE A 141 -6.97 -0.57 6.01
CA ILE A 141 -6.09 -0.89 4.90
C ILE A 141 -6.47 -2.27 4.40
N TRP A 142 -6.80 -2.41 3.11
CA TRP A 142 -7.28 -3.65 2.50
C TRP A 142 -6.80 -3.77 1.04
N GLY A 143 -7.14 -4.87 0.37
CA GLY A 143 -6.78 -5.07 -1.03
C GLY A 143 -5.27 -5.26 -1.24
N LEU A 144 -4.76 -4.87 -2.40
CA LEU A 144 -3.34 -4.97 -2.74
C LEU A 144 -2.45 -4.22 -1.75
N THR A 145 -2.91 -3.08 -1.25
CA THR A 145 -2.19 -2.30 -0.24
C THR A 145 -1.95 -3.13 1.02
N ALA A 146 -2.97 -3.85 1.50
CA ALA A 146 -2.82 -4.72 2.65
C ALA A 146 -1.91 -5.92 2.37
N LEU A 147 -1.97 -6.50 1.17
CA LEU A 147 -1.07 -7.59 0.77
C LEU A 147 0.39 -7.13 0.77
N PHE A 148 0.69 -5.98 0.15
CA PHE A 148 2.05 -5.43 0.16
C PHE A 148 2.49 -5.03 1.58
N THR A 149 1.58 -4.53 2.41
CA THR A 149 1.86 -4.27 3.84
C THR A 149 2.23 -5.56 4.56
N ASP A 150 1.44 -6.61 4.43
CA ASP A 150 1.69 -7.92 5.07
C ASP A 150 3.03 -8.53 4.61
N MET A 151 3.29 -8.53 3.28
CA MET A 151 4.56 -9.01 2.73
C MET A 151 5.75 -8.24 3.28
N THR A 152 5.64 -6.91 3.35
CA THR A 152 6.70 -6.05 3.90
C THR A 152 6.95 -6.34 5.38
N LEU A 153 5.88 -6.46 6.17
CA LEU A 153 6.01 -6.75 7.60
C LEU A 153 6.61 -8.14 7.84
N ARG A 154 6.23 -9.15 7.07
CA ARG A 154 6.82 -10.50 7.16
C ARG A 154 8.30 -10.51 6.79
N ALA A 155 8.68 -9.76 5.78
CA ALA A 155 10.08 -9.66 5.37
C ALA A 155 10.95 -8.93 6.39
N LEU A 156 10.45 -7.84 6.97
CA LEU A 156 11.22 -6.99 7.89
C LEU A 156 11.13 -7.43 9.36
N LEU A 157 10.02 -8.05 9.76
CA LEU A 157 9.68 -8.35 11.14
C LEU A 157 9.09 -9.76 11.30
N PRO A 158 9.76 -10.83 10.85
CA PRO A 158 9.20 -12.17 10.83
C PRO A 158 8.79 -12.68 12.21
N LYS A 159 9.46 -12.22 13.28
CA LYS A 159 9.17 -12.63 14.67
C LYS A 159 7.85 -12.06 15.23
N TYR A 160 7.36 -10.97 14.66
CA TYR A 160 6.13 -10.30 15.14
C TYR A 160 4.90 -10.63 14.32
N MET A 161 5.05 -11.27 13.17
CA MET A 161 3.95 -11.64 12.28
C MET A 161 3.55 -13.10 12.49
N CYS A 162 3.16 -13.46 13.73
CA CYS A 162 2.68 -14.81 14.08
C CYS A 162 1.28 -15.14 13.56
N THR A 163 0.65 -14.30 12.77
CA THR A 163 -0.65 -14.58 12.17
C THR A 163 -0.49 -15.56 11.01
N LYS A 164 -1.31 -16.61 11.04
CA LYS A 164 -1.33 -17.68 10.03
C LYS A 164 -1.40 -17.08 8.63
N SER A 165 -0.34 -17.30 7.85
CA SER A 165 -0.37 -17.07 6.41
C SER A 165 -1.34 -18.06 5.81
N ILE A 166 -2.44 -17.60 5.28
CA ILE A 166 -3.33 -18.42 4.46
C ILE A 166 -3.35 -17.77 3.07
N TYR A 167 -2.22 -17.87 2.41
CA TYR A 167 -2.20 -17.82 0.95
C TYR A 167 -2.39 -19.27 0.48
N LEU A 168 -3.60 -19.63 0.14
CA LEU A 168 -3.93 -20.83 -0.63
C LEU A 168 -4.22 -20.44 -2.05
#